data_ce88931dc40be6163946973dca03c110
#
_entry.id   ce88931dc40be6163946973dca03c110
#
_cell.length_a   1.000
_cell.length_b   1.000
_cell.length_c   1.000
_cell.angle_alpha   90.00
_cell.angle_beta   90.00
_cell.angle_gamma   90.00
#
_symmetry.space_group_name_H-M   'P 1'
#
loop_
_entity.id
_entity.type
_entity.pdbx_description
1 polymer ?
#
loop_
_entity_poly.entity_id
_entity_poly.type
_entity_poly.pdbx_seq_one_letter_code
_entity_poly.pdbx_strand_id
1 'polypeptide(L)'
;MAGGRFDKRTGKTRPGTYINFESSVTELIQSSDRGVVVLPLIGHDYGPEGEFITIDNGSPDEHYNKLGYSVYDAGNQFMLMIREALKLAKSVIVYMPKTGTKATGTGGGLTGTAKYGGTRGNQFSFSV
;
A
#
# COMPACT_ATOMS: atom_id res chain seq x y z
N MET A 1 -18.31 42.78 10.20
CA MET A 1 -17.33 43.89 10.20
C MET A 1 -15.98 43.36 9.77
N ALA A 2 -15.49 43.75 8.63
CA ALA A 2 -14.16 43.38 8.21
C ALA A 2 -13.15 44.09 9.11
N GLY A 3 -12.44 43.36 9.92
CA GLY A 3 -11.31 43.92 10.68
C GLY A 3 -10.32 44.50 9.70
N GLY A 4 -9.94 45.77 9.92
CA GLY A 4 -8.98 46.44 9.08
C GLY A 4 -7.68 45.67 8.99
N ARG A 5 -7.28 45.33 7.77
CA ARG A 5 -6.00 44.68 7.51
C ARG A 5 -4.88 45.69 7.81
N PHE A 6 -4.03 45.37 8.75
CA PHE A 6 -2.84 46.17 9.01
C PHE A 6 -1.82 45.95 7.91
N ASP A 7 -1.51 47.02 7.16
CA ASP A 7 -0.47 46.99 6.15
C ASP A 7 0.86 47.51 6.74
N LYS A 8 1.87 46.67 6.77
CA LYS A 8 3.21 47.03 7.22
C LYS A 8 3.86 48.18 6.41
N ARG A 9 3.38 48.42 5.19
CA ARG A 9 3.94 49.46 4.29
C ARG A 9 3.44 50.85 4.62
N THR A 10 2.28 50.96 5.23
CA THR A 10 1.75 52.25 5.69
C THR A 10 2.29 52.54 7.06
N GLY A 11 3.01 53.63 7.18
CA GLY A 11 3.60 54.06 8.44
C GLY A 11 2.56 54.25 9.56
N LYS A 12 2.89 53.81 10.76
CA LYS A 12 2.04 53.95 11.93
C LYS A 12 1.98 55.42 12.35
N THR A 13 0.79 55.99 12.29
CA THR A 13 0.58 57.43 12.65
C THR A 13 0.10 57.63 14.08
N ARG A 14 -0.32 56.57 14.77
CA ARG A 14 -0.87 56.64 16.14
C ARG A 14 -0.24 55.57 17.04
N PRO A 15 0.06 55.89 18.32
CA PRO A 15 0.46 54.87 19.26
C PRO A 15 -0.67 53.88 19.51
N GLY A 16 -0.35 52.57 19.60
CA GLY A 16 -1.30 51.52 19.83
C GLY A 16 -0.65 50.14 19.67
N THR A 17 -1.40 49.10 20.01
CA THR A 17 -0.96 47.70 19.79
C THR A 17 -1.32 47.28 18.39
N TYR A 18 -0.34 46.92 17.59
CA TYR A 18 -0.52 46.46 16.22
C TYR A 18 -0.18 44.97 16.15
N ILE A 19 -1.18 44.12 15.93
CA ILE A 19 -1.00 42.69 15.81
C ILE A 19 -1.20 42.33 14.34
N ASN A 20 -0.17 41.78 13.73
CA ASN A 20 -0.26 41.24 12.38
C ASN A 20 -0.32 39.72 12.45
N PHE A 21 -1.42 39.16 12.04
CA PHE A 21 -1.55 37.70 11.85
C PHE A 21 -1.14 37.35 10.43
N GLU A 22 0.06 36.81 10.30
CA GLU A 22 0.45 36.14 9.06
C GLU A 22 0.04 34.67 9.18
N SER A 23 -1.01 34.27 8.48
CA SER A 23 -1.23 32.87 8.26
C SER A 23 -0.20 32.41 7.23
N SER A 24 0.88 31.80 7.69
CA SER A 24 1.64 30.93 6.82
C SER A 24 0.71 29.74 6.57
N VAL A 25 0.13 29.67 5.39
CA VAL A 25 -0.41 28.43 4.91
C VAL A 25 0.79 27.52 4.73
N THR A 26 1.12 26.78 5.78
CA THR A 26 1.92 25.59 5.61
C THR A 26 1.05 24.72 4.72
N GLU A 27 1.47 24.54 3.48
CA GLU A 27 0.88 23.51 2.64
C GLU A 27 0.96 22.23 3.45
N LEU A 28 -0.16 21.87 4.06
CA LEU A 28 -0.34 20.53 4.59
C LEU A 28 -0.15 19.63 3.37
N ILE A 29 0.96 18.92 3.34
CA ILE A 29 1.17 17.84 2.39
C ILE A 29 -0.06 16.96 2.55
N GLN A 30 -0.99 17.13 1.64
CA GLN A 30 -2.22 16.36 1.68
C GLN A 30 -1.81 14.91 1.51
N SER A 31 -2.33 14.06 2.35
CA SER A 31 -2.06 12.61 2.31
C SER A 31 -2.49 11.96 0.97
N SER A 32 -3.09 12.73 0.08
CA SER A 32 -3.41 12.35 -1.29
C SER A 32 -2.21 12.28 -2.24
N ASP A 33 -1.10 12.95 -1.92
CA ASP A 33 0.13 12.95 -2.72
C ASP A 33 1.14 11.87 -2.29
N ARG A 34 0.67 10.85 -1.59
CA ARG A 34 1.50 9.70 -1.26
C ARG A 34 1.94 9.01 -2.54
N GLY A 35 3.24 8.78 -2.65
CA GLY A 35 3.85 8.14 -3.80
C GLY A 35 3.45 6.67 -3.97
N VAL A 36 3.85 6.11 -5.10
CA VAL A 36 3.75 4.68 -5.39
C VAL A 36 5.13 4.05 -5.16
N VAL A 37 5.17 2.96 -4.43
CA VAL A 37 6.41 2.19 -4.18
C VAL A 37 6.39 0.93 -5.04
N VAL A 38 7.51 0.61 -5.68
CA VAL A 38 7.68 -0.62 -6.44
C VAL A 38 8.57 -1.58 -5.65
N LEU A 39 8.09 -2.79 -5.39
CA LEU A 39 8.78 -3.83 -4.65
C LEU A 39 8.93 -5.10 -5.49
N PRO A 40 10.14 -5.49 -5.87
CA PRO A 40 10.37 -6.82 -6.44
C PRO A 40 10.36 -7.87 -5.32
N LEU A 41 9.48 -8.86 -5.43
CA LEU A 41 9.36 -9.97 -4.47
C LEU A 41 10.12 -11.19 -4.99
N ILE A 42 11.44 -11.16 -4.88
CA ILE A 42 12.30 -12.24 -5.33
C ILE A 42 12.29 -13.36 -4.29
N GLY A 43 11.83 -14.54 -4.67
CA GLY A 43 11.72 -15.69 -3.77
C GLY A 43 10.40 -15.78 -3.00
N HIS A 44 9.43 -14.95 -3.33
CA HIS A 44 8.07 -15.14 -2.83
C HIS A 44 7.47 -16.42 -3.42
N ASP A 45 6.75 -17.15 -2.59
CA ASP A 45 6.36 -18.54 -2.84
C ASP A 45 4.92 -18.72 -3.35
N TYR A 46 4.27 -17.63 -3.78
CA TYR A 46 2.94 -17.69 -4.39
C TYR A 46 2.58 -16.36 -5.06
N GLY A 47 2.01 -16.43 -6.26
CA GLY A 47 1.47 -15.26 -6.95
C GLY A 47 1.63 -15.34 -8.46
N PRO A 48 1.10 -14.36 -9.19
CA PRO A 48 1.25 -14.28 -10.65
C PRO A 48 2.71 -13.97 -11.00
N GLU A 49 3.27 -14.82 -11.84
CA GLU A 49 4.65 -14.68 -12.32
C GLU A 49 4.72 -13.71 -13.48
N GLY A 50 5.70 -12.80 -13.45
CA GLY A 50 5.97 -11.87 -14.53
C GLY A 50 4.97 -10.73 -14.69
N GLU A 51 4.09 -10.53 -13.73
CA GLU A 51 3.07 -9.48 -13.76
C GLU A 51 3.31 -8.41 -12.70
N PHE A 52 2.92 -7.18 -13.02
CA PHE A 52 2.87 -6.10 -12.03
C PHE A 52 1.50 -6.08 -11.34
N ILE A 53 1.50 -6.20 -10.03
CA ILE A 53 0.29 -6.19 -9.21
C ILE A 53 0.28 -4.95 -8.36
N THR A 54 -0.79 -4.19 -8.42
CA THR A 54 -1.01 -3.07 -7.51
C THR A 54 -1.70 -3.55 -6.24
N ILE A 55 -1.11 -3.24 -5.11
CA ILE A 55 -1.62 -3.47 -3.77
C ILE A 55 -1.88 -2.10 -3.13
N ASP A 56 -3.07 -1.88 -2.67
CA ASP A 56 -3.46 -0.69 -1.93
C ASP A 56 -3.95 -1.07 -0.52
N ASN A 57 -4.38 -0.11 0.27
CA ASN A 57 -4.95 -0.35 1.59
C ASN A 57 -6.38 -0.93 1.54
N GLY A 58 -6.72 -1.61 0.45
CA GLY A 58 -8.00 -2.26 0.26
C GLY A 58 -8.27 -3.44 1.19
N SER A 59 -9.17 -4.30 0.77
CA SER A 59 -9.57 -5.48 1.55
C SER A 59 -8.40 -6.44 1.78
N PRO A 60 -8.20 -6.92 3.01
CA PRO A 60 -7.22 -7.99 3.31
C PRO A 60 -7.42 -9.24 2.45
N ASP A 61 -8.65 -9.54 2.06
CA ASP A 61 -8.98 -10.67 1.20
C ASP A 61 -8.38 -10.53 -0.20
N GLU A 62 -8.33 -9.31 -0.73
CA GLU A 62 -7.70 -9.04 -2.01
C GLU A 62 -6.20 -9.34 -1.97
N HIS A 63 -5.53 -8.93 -0.90
CA HIS A 63 -4.11 -9.23 -0.71
C HIS A 63 -3.87 -10.73 -0.59
N TYR A 64 -4.71 -11.43 0.14
CA TYR A 64 -4.64 -12.88 0.28
C TYR A 64 -4.82 -13.59 -1.07
N ASN A 65 -5.79 -13.17 -1.86
CA ASN A 65 -6.08 -13.76 -3.17
C ASN A 65 -4.95 -13.54 -4.19
N LYS A 66 -4.26 -12.41 -4.12
CA LYS A 66 -3.16 -12.07 -5.03
C LYS A 66 -1.81 -12.63 -4.60
N LEU A 67 -1.53 -12.64 -3.30
CA LEU A 67 -0.22 -12.94 -2.74
C LEU A 67 -0.17 -14.21 -1.90
N GLY A 68 -1.31 -14.86 -1.64
CA GLY A 68 -1.42 -16.07 -0.84
C GLY A 68 -1.28 -15.87 0.66
N TYR A 69 -1.06 -14.64 1.10
CA TYR A 69 -0.89 -14.27 2.51
C TYR A 69 -1.61 -12.97 2.83
N SER A 70 -2.02 -12.82 4.07
CA SER A 70 -2.46 -11.53 4.57
C SER A 70 -1.27 -10.61 4.78
N VAL A 71 -1.42 -9.31 4.51
CA VAL A 71 -0.39 -8.30 4.83
C VAL A 71 -0.13 -8.19 6.34
N TYR A 72 -1.02 -8.72 7.16
CA TYR A 72 -0.85 -8.80 8.62
C TYR A 72 -0.15 -10.07 9.10
N ASP A 73 0.22 -10.96 8.18
CA ASP A 73 0.95 -12.17 8.52
C ASP A 73 2.40 -11.83 8.89
N ALA A 74 2.68 -11.84 10.17
CA ALA A 74 3.99 -11.48 10.72
C ALA A 74 5.09 -12.51 10.39
N GLY A 75 4.71 -13.71 9.99
CA GLY A 75 5.65 -14.79 9.62
C GLY A 75 6.25 -14.61 8.22
N ASN A 76 5.67 -13.77 7.39
CA ASN A 76 6.14 -13.55 6.03
C ASN A 76 6.83 -12.20 5.90
N GLN A 77 8.14 -12.21 5.62
CA GLN A 77 8.95 -11.01 5.48
C GLN A 77 8.46 -10.09 4.35
N PHE A 78 8.00 -10.63 3.24
CA PHE A 78 7.50 -9.85 2.11
C PHE A 78 6.21 -9.12 2.46
N MET A 79 5.32 -9.78 3.21
CA MET A 79 4.08 -9.15 3.68
C MET A 79 4.36 -8.02 4.67
N LEU A 80 5.37 -8.21 5.53
CA LEU A 80 5.82 -7.16 6.43
C LEU A 80 6.34 -5.93 5.64
N MET A 81 7.15 -6.16 4.61
CA MET A 81 7.67 -5.07 3.76
C MET A 81 6.54 -4.30 3.06
N ILE A 82 5.55 -5.00 2.50
CA ILE A 82 4.38 -4.38 1.86
C ILE A 82 3.59 -3.55 2.88
N ARG A 83 3.35 -4.09 4.06
CA ARG A 83 2.63 -3.39 5.13
C ARG A 83 3.36 -2.12 5.56
N GLU A 84 4.68 -2.19 5.75
CA GLU A 84 5.46 -1.01 6.13
C GLU A 84 5.47 0.04 5.00
N ALA A 85 5.57 -0.38 3.75
CA ALA A 85 5.48 0.53 2.61
C ALA A 85 4.11 1.22 2.52
N LEU A 86 3.01 0.50 2.76
CA LEU A 86 1.64 1.04 2.72
C LEU A 86 1.34 2.05 3.84
N LYS A 87 2.14 2.12 4.89
CA LYS A 87 2.01 3.18 5.92
C LYS A 87 2.29 4.57 5.35
N LEU A 88 3.19 4.66 4.39
CA LEU A 88 3.66 5.92 3.80
C LEU A 88 3.22 6.08 2.35
N ALA A 89 3.09 5.00 1.59
CA ALA A 89 2.70 5.01 0.19
C ALA A 89 1.18 4.92 0.03
N LYS A 90 0.68 5.45 -1.08
CA LYS A 90 -0.71 5.29 -1.51
C LYS A 90 -0.97 3.86 -1.97
N SER A 91 -0.05 3.32 -2.75
CA SER A 91 -0.10 1.97 -3.27
C SER A 91 1.29 1.40 -3.43
N VAL A 92 1.38 0.08 -3.43
CA VAL A 92 2.60 -0.67 -3.67
C VAL A 92 2.41 -1.51 -4.92
N ILE A 93 3.32 -1.37 -5.88
CA ILE A 93 3.36 -2.24 -7.05
C ILE A 93 4.35 -3.35 -6.75
N VAL A 94 3.90 -4.58 -6.76
CA VAL A 94 4.77 -5.75 -6.59
C VAL A 94 4.99 -6.45 -7.91
N TYR A 95 6.20 -6.97 -8.08
CA TYR A 95 6.59 -7.76 -9.24
C TYR A 95 7.28 -9.05 -8.77
N MET A 96 6.80 -10.18 -9.27
CA MET A 96 7.35 -11.50 -8.97
C MET A 96 7.97 -12.09 -10.23
N PRO A 97 9.30 -12.14 -10.35
CA PRO A 97 9.94 -12.63 -11.57
C PRO A 97 9.75 -14.14 -11.76
N LYS A 98 9.68 -14.89 -10.65
CA LYS A 98 9.48 -16.33 -10.68
C LYS A 98 8.90 -16.81 -9.36
N THR A 99 7.81 -17.58 -9.43
CA THR A 99 7.14 -18.15 -8.25
C THR A 99 7.21 -19.68 -8.18
N GLY A 100 7.43 -20.34 -9.31
CA GLY A 100 7.53 -21.80 -9.39
C GLY A 100 6.34 -22.46 -10.10
N THR A 101 6.25 -23.77 -10.00
CA THR A 101 5.18 -24.56 -10.63
C THR A 101 3.88 -24.51 -9.81
N LYS A 102 2.74 -24.66 -10.50
CA LYS A 102 1.45 -24.73 -9.85
C LYS A 102 1.26 -26.09 -9.18
N ALA A 103 0.79 -26.07 -7.94
CA ALA A 103 0.41 -27.29 -7.24
C ALA A 103 -0.85 -27.89 -7.84
N THR A 104 -0.91 -29.23 -7.91
CA THR A 104 -2.08 -29.99 -8.36
C THR A 104 -2.43 -31.05 -7.32
N GLY A 105 -3.71 -31.25 -7.11
CA GLY A 105 -4.23 -32.30 -6.21
C GLY A 105 -5.45 -32.95 -6.81
N THR A 106 -5.66 -34.22 -6.51
CA THR A 106 -6.83 -35.00 -6.95
C THR A 106 -7.61 -35.51 -5.75
N GLY A 107 -8.93 -35.42 -5.83
CA GLY A 107 -9.83 -35.90 -4.79
C GLY A 107 -11.23 -36.08 -5.35
N GLY A 108 -11.93 -37.18 -5.00
CA GLY A 108 -13.29 -37.43 -5.43
C GLY A 108 -13.52 -37.47 -6.96
N GLY A 109 -12.47 -37.83 -7.74
CA GLY A 109 -12.53 -37.80 -9.21
C GLY A 109 -12.34 -36.41 -9.84
N LEU A 110 -12.09 -35.37 -9.03
CA LEU A 110 -11.79 -34.01 -9.48
C LEU A 110 -10.30 -33.71 -9.35
N THR A 111 -9.77 -32.93 -10.28
CA THR A 111 -8.41 -32.43 -10.22
C THR A 111 -8.46 -30.93 -9.96
N GLY A 112 -7.91 -30.50 -8.85
CA GLY A 112 -7.71 -29.09 -8.50
C GLY A 112 -6.30 -28.65 -8.87
N THR A 113 -6.17 -27.48 -9.47
CA THR A 113 -4.87 -26.84 -9.77
C THR A 113 -4.83 -25.49 -9.11
N ALA A 114 -3.73 -25.19 -8.40
CA ALA A 114 -3.52 -23.89 -7.78
C ALA A 114 -3.55 -22.78 -8.84
N LYS A 115 -4.16 -21.66 -8.53
CA LYS A 115 -4.27 -20.52 -9.45
C LYS A 115 -2.89 -20.01 -9.87
N TYR A 116 -1.98 -19.91 -8.92
CA TYR A 116 -0.62 -19.43 -9.13
C TYR A 116 0.42 -20.48 -8.75
N GLY A 117 1.64 -20.31 -9.26
CA GLY A 117 2.77 -21.15 -8.92
C GLY A 117 3.34 -20.82 -7.53
N GLY A 118 4.04 -21.80 -6.96
CA GLY A 118 4.77 -21.62 -5.71
C GLY A 118 4.47 -22.70 -4.66
N THR A 119 5.32 -22.79 -3.67
CA THR A 119 5.24 -23.82 -2.61
C THR A 119 4.03 -23.65 -1.71
N ARG A 120 3.50 -22.43 -1.59
CA ARG A 120 2.28 -22.15 -0.83
C ARG A 120 1.07 -22.92 -1.36
N GLY A 121 1.03 -23.14 -2.68
CA GLY A 121 -0.04 -23.94 -3.30
C GLY A 121 -0.19 -25.35 -2.74
N ASN A 122 0.90 -25.95 -2.25
CA ASN A 122 0.89 -27.27 -1.63
C ASN A 122 0.18 -27.34 -0.27
N GLN A 123 -0.09 -26.19 0.32
CA GLN A 123 -0.78 -26.08 1.62
C GLN A 123 -2.31 -25.95 1.44
N PHE A 124 -2.78 -25.76 0.21
CA PHE A 124 -4.20 -25.68 -0.06
C PHE A 124 -4.81 -27.08 -0.09
N SER A 125 -5.92 -27.24 0.59
CA SER A 125 -6.69 -28.47 0.59
C SER A 125 -8.12 -28.19 0.11
N PHE A 126 -8.70 -29.14 -0.60
CA PHE A 126 -10.10 -29.13 -0.94
C PHE A 126 -10.72 -30.48 -0.59
N SER A 127 -11.95 -30.42 -0.17
CA SER A 127 -12.77 -31.61 0.08
C SER A 127 -13.98 -31.60 -0.86
N VAL A 128 -14.35 -32.78 -1.31
CA VAL A 128 -15.51 -32.98 -2.16
C VAL A 128 -16.60 -33.72 -1.38
#